data_1fed9c5a198b74e046a3afab93d62e62
#
_entry.id   1fed9c5a198b74e046a3afab93d62e62
#
_cell.length_a   1.000
_cell.length_b   1.000
_cell.length_c   1.000
_cell.angle_alpha   90.00
_cell.angle_beta   90.00
_cell.angle_gamma   90.00
#
_symmetry.space_group_name_H-M   'P 1'
#
loop_
_entity.id
_entity.type
_entity.pdbx_description
1 polymer ?
#
loop_
_entity_poly.entity_id
_entity_poly.type
_entity_poly.pdbx_seq_one_letter_code
_entity_poly.pdbx_strand_id
1 'polypeptide(L)'
;VDDNYNVPAQVRIINKITGADAFQWEFPNGSYTSSNAFYPEDIRYTEPGTYTITAHTTNLDGEARTFQKSFTVYPELSALFSFTQQGSDIGPLTLTLSNQSEGATTYQWSFEGGTPAYSSEKNPTVTFEKGGIFTLRLEASNHSQRRVMEKTVVVRAPLVVAFEMTNEYPHNTQAPVRIFLKNQSVNATAYRWKVSSGAFQQESTDENPSFILPTAGTYQIELTANNDKQTLSERKNFTVTAGDNLITFTDIKLGINTNKTVGCYFSSFLGEVLKPNEVTAENGRLIDFVYFGQSTSFAYNVFLSPDEAQTAVFDPIPNATKSYFINKQENKGQVFFSVADFDALSSGATLSSLSIKSNSNKAPFNKEMANRIVLFETANGRKGAIKIKEYVSNGAESYLVVDIKMQKNH
;
A
#
# COMPACT_ATOMS: atom_id res chain seq x y z
N VAL A 1 8.36 -16.02 -60.11
CA VAL A 1 7.45 -15.45 -59.12
C VAL A 1 8.14 -14.23 -58.54
N ASP A 2 7.63 -13.04 -58.77
CA ASP A 2 8.20 -11.78 -58.29
C ASP A 2 7.92 -11.69 -56.79
N ASP A 3 8.72 -12.28 -55.95
CA ASP A 3 8.71 -12.25 -54.49
C ASP A 3 7.33 -12.21 -53.77
N ASN A 4 6.22 -12.26 -54.53
CA ASN A 4 4.86 -12.34 -54.01
C ASN A 4 4.31 -13.75 -54.25
N TYR A 5 4.37 -14.57 -53.21
CA TYR A 5 3.88 -15.96 -53.25
C TYR A 5 2.43 -16.06 -52.76
N ASN A 6 1.73 -14.97 -52.55
CA ASN A 6 0.31 -15.00 -52.14
C ASN A 6 -0.61 -14.72 -53.32
N VAL A 7 -1.82 -15.25 -53.28
CA VAL A 7 -2.85 -14.91 -54.25
C VAL A 7 -3.18 -13.42 -54.27
N PRO A 8 -3.36 -12.81 -55.44
CA PRO A 8 -3.08 -13.32 -56.79
C PRO A 8 -1.57 -13.30 -57.09
N ALA A 9 -0.99 -14.45 -57.39
CA ALA A 9 0.42 -14.58 -57.74
C ALA A 9 0.63 -14.43 -59.26
N GLN A 10 1.61 -13.61 -59.66
CA GLN A 10 2.00 -13.45 -61.07
C GLN A 10 3.31 -14.17 -61.31
N VAL A 11 3.32 -15.09 -62.24
CA VAL A 11 4.46 -15.96 -62.56
C VAL A 11 4.97 -15.61 -63.93
N ARG A 12 6.22 -15.20 -64.04
CA ARG A 12 6.93 -14.92 -65.28
C ARG A 12 7.87 -16.10 -65.62
N ILE A 13 7.82 -16.55 -66.85
CA ILE A 13 8.73 -17.57 -67.34
C ILE A 13 9.99 -16.93 -67.88
N ILE A 14 11.12 -17.24 -67.28
CA ILE A 14 12.45 -16.89 -67.81
C ILE A 14 12.99 -18.15 -68.47
N ASN A 15 12.73 -18.34 -69.76
CA ASN A 15 13.16 -19.48 -70.49
C ASN A 15 14.69 -19.45 -70.70
N LYS A 16 15.38 -20.51 -70.24
CA LYS A 16 16.82 -20.73 -70.39
C LYS A 16 17.13 -22.08 -71.09
N ILE A 17 16.10 -22.68 -71.70
CA ILE A 17 16.26 -23.93 -72.42
C ILE A 17 16.96 -23.63 -73.75
N THR A 18 18.03 -24.36 -74.04
CA THR A 18 18.81 -24.25 -75.27
C THR A 18 18.68 -25.54 -76.11
N GLY A 19 18.84 -25.42 -77.42
CA GLY A 19 18.77 -26.51 -78.35
C GLY A 19 17.36 -27.07 -78.59
N ALA A 20 16.34 -26.24 -78.37
CA ALA A 20 14.95 -26.58 -78.68
C ALA A 20 14.42 -25.54 -79.73
N ASP A 21 13.69 -26.02 -80.73
CA ASP A 21 13.12 -25.22 -81.85
C ASP A 21 11.61 -25.01 -81.71
N ALA A 22 10.93 -25.88 -80.98
CA ALA A 22 9.52 -25.75 -80.63
C ALA A 22 9.27 -25.93 -79.12
N PHE A 23 8.28 -25.20 -78.59
CA PHE A 23 7.88 -25.22 -77.21
C PHE A 23 6.38 -25.46 -77.07
N GLN A 24 5.95 -26.27 -76.10
CA GLN A 24 4.59 -26.37 -75.62
C GLN A 24 4.61 -26.31 -74.13
N TRP A 25 4.11 -25.22 -73.56
CA TRP A 25 4.00 -24.98 -72.13
C TRP A 25 2.61 -25.38 -71.66
N GLU A 26 2.57 -25.96 -70.43
CA GLU A 26 1.35 -26.23 -69.69
C GLU A 26 1.36 -25.48 -68.36
N PHE A 27 0.26 -24.78 -68.06
CA PHE A 27 0.05 -23.96 -66.87
C PHE A 27 -1.26 -24.38 -66.20
N PRO A 28 -1.28 -25.49 -65.48
CA PRO A 28 -2.50 -25.98 -64.81
C PRO A 28 -3.08 -24.92 -63.88
N ASN A 29 -4.36 -24.58 -64.04
CA ASN A 29 -5.12 -23.59 -63.26
C ASN A 29 -4.55 -22.16 -63.32
N GLY A 30 -3.68 -21.84 -64.25
CA GLY A 30 -3.25 -20.48 -64.53
C GLY A 30 -4.32 -19.68 -65.26
N SER A 31 -4.10 -18.34 -65.38
CA SER A 31 -4.97 -17.41 -66.19
C SER A 31 -5.17 -17.87 -67.63
N TYR A 32 -4.28 -18.69 -68.12
CA TYR A 32 -4.40 -19.47 -69.34
C TYR A 32 -3.63 -20.82 -69.14
N THR A 33 -3.99 -21.83 -69.85
CA THR A 33 -3.56 -23.24 -69.54
C THR A 33 -2.39 -23.72 -70.38
N SER A 34 -2.07 -23.06 -71.51
CA SER A 34 -0.97 -23.49 -72.39
C SER A 34 -0.46 -22.32 -73.27
N SER A 35 0.78 -22.47 -73.77
CA SER A 35 1.40 -21.53 -74.73
C SER A 35 2.44 -22.27 -75.59
N ASN A 36 2.62 -21.84 -76.82
CA ASN A 36 3.69 -22.32 -77.68
C ASN A 36 4.78 -21.22 -77.89
N ALA A 37 4.67 -20.08 -77.22
CA ALA A 37 5.64 -19.00 -77.29
C ALA A 37 6.98 -19.40 -76.59
N PHE A 38 8.10 -18.97 -77.19
CA PHE A 38 9.43 -19.10 -76.54
C PHE A 38 9.48 -18.39 -75.17
N TYR A 39 8.82 -17.21 -75.10
CA TYR A 39 8.61 -16.49 -73.80
C TYR A 39 7.08 -16.30 -73.68
N PRO A 40 6.44 -17.21 -72.86
CA PRO A 40 5.03 -17.01 -72.52
C PRO A 40 4.78 -15.69 -71.80
N GLU A 41 3.56 -15.18 -71.96
CA GLU A 41 3.11 -14.07 -71.11
C GLU A 41 3.07 -14.43 -69.65
N ASP A 42 3.01 -13.42 -68.76
CA ASP A 42 2.89 -13.64 -67.32
C ASP A 42 1.59 -14.40 -66.97
N ILE A 43 1.71 -15.46 -66.20
CA ILE A 43 0.59 -16.29 -65.78
C ILE A 43 0.12 -15.85 -64.41
N ARG A 44 -1.18 -15.64 -64.22
CA ARG A 44 -1.79 -15.27 -62.95
C ARG A 44 -2.47 -16.48 -62.31
N TYR A 45 -2.16 -16.75 -61.03
CA TYR A 45 -2.80 -17.75 -60.21
C TYR A 45 -3.61 -17.08 -59.11
N THR A 46 -4.90 -17.36 -59.02
CA THR A 46 -5.86 -16.69 -58.13
C THR A 46 -6.26 -17.57 -56.93
N GLU A 47 -5.96 -18.88 -56.99
CA GLU A 47 -6.26 -19.81 -55.95
C GLU A 47 -4.96 -20.27 -55.26
N PRO A 48 -4.97 -20.51 -53.94
CA PRO A 48 -3.84 -21.15 -53.24
C PRO A 48 -3.66 -22.57 -53.71
N GLY A 49 -2.39 -23.03 -53.80
CA GLY A 49 -2.10 -24.41 -54.22
C GLY A 49 -0.65 -24.58 -54.62
N THR A 50 -0.28 -25.83 -54.87
CA THR A 50 1.02 -26.18 -55.48
C THR A 50 0.81 -26.45 -56.93
N TYR A 51 1.48 -25.73 -57.80
CA TYR A 51 1.35 -25.77 -59.24
C TYR A 51 2.65 -26.25 -59.85
N THR A 52 2.54 -27.05 -60.91
CA THR A 52 3.68 -27.54 -61.72
C THR A 52 3.55 -27.00 -63.12
N ILE A 53 4.48 -26.18 -63.55
CA ILE A 53 4.62 -25.74 -64.93
C ILE A 53 5.42 -26.81 -65.67
N THR A 54 4.93 -27.23 -66.84
CA THR A 54 5.58 -28.17 -67.72
C THR A 54 5.95 -27.52 -69.04
N ALA A 55 7.14 -27.74 -69.52
CA ALA A 55 7.59 -27.42 -70.86
C ALA A 55 7.93 -28.67 -71.64
N HIS A 56 7.22 -28.90 -72.70
CA HIS A 56 7.59 -29.90 -73.74
C HIS A 56 8.32 -29.17 -74.85
N THR A 57 9.49 -29.71 -75.25
CA THR A 57 10.34 -29.11 -76.25
C THR A 57 10.71 -30.12 -77.34
N THR A 58 10.89 -29.67 -78.55
CA THR A 58 11.35 -30.56 -79.61
C THR A 58 12.42 -29.78 -80.44
N ASN A 59 13.48 -30.46 -80.82
CA ASN A 59 14.51 -29.91 -81.72
C ASN A 59 14.19 -30.27 -83.21
N LEU A 60 14.99 -29.73 -84.13
CA LEU A 60 14.83 -30.01 -85.56
C LEU A 60 15.00 -31.48 -85.95
N ASP A 61 15.70 -32.24 -85.17
CA ASP A 61 15.91 -33.69 -85.34
C ASP A 61 14.73 -34.53 -84.84
N GLY A 62 13.71 -33.89 -84.22
CA GLY A 62 12.54 -34.57 -83.68
C GLY A 62 12.73 -35.11 -82.21
N GLU A 63 13.83 -34.81 -81.60
CA GLU A 63 14.03 -35.22 -80.16
C GLU A 63 13.16 -34.37 -79.24
N ALA A 64 12.35 -35.01 -78.42
CA ALA A 64 11.49 -34.39 -77.47
C ALA A 64 12.07 -34.48 -76.01
N ARG A 65 11.95 -33.37 -75.24
CA ARG A 65 12.29 -33.31 -73.84
C ARG A 65 11.21 -32.62 -73.02
N THR A 66 11.08 -33.03 -71.76
CA THR A 66 10.11 -32.44 -70.83
C THR A 66 10.83 -31.87 -69.60
N PHE A 67 10.51 -30.63 -69.30
CA PHE A 67 11.00 -29.93 -68.09
C PHE A 67 9.81 -29.55 -67.21
N GLN A 68 9.99 -29.68 -65.86
CA GLN A 68 8.95 -29.34 -64.89
C GLN A 68 9.52 -28.45 -63.82
N LYS A 69 8.71 -27.51 -63.34
CA LYS A 69 9.01 -26.68 -62.20
C LYS A 69 7.78 -26.47 -61.33
N SER A 70 7.84 -26.91 -60.08
CA SER A 70 6.78 -26.72 -59.11
C SER A 70 7.05 -25.47 -58.24
N PHE A 71 5.98 -24.79 -57.86
CA PHE A 71 5.98 -23.67 -56.91
C PHE A 71 4.65 -23.66 -56.14
N THR A 72 4.63 -23.03 -54.93
CA THR A 72 3.43 -22.94 -54.10
C THR A 72 2.96 -21.51 -54.04
N VAL A 73 1.66 -21.31 -54.25
CA VAL A 73 0.95 -20.03 -54.02
C VAL A 73 0.18 -20.16 -52.72
N TYR A 74 0.39 -19.25 -51.82
CA TYR A 74 -0.22 -19.19 -50.50
C TYR A 74 -1.52 -18.37 -50.49
N PRO A 75 -2.41 -18.55 -49.49
CA PRO A 75 -3.53 -17.63 -49.26
C PRO A 75 -3.08 -16.19 -49.13
N GLU A 76 -3.99 -15.24 -49.29
CA GLU A 76 -3.72 -13.83 -49.01
C GLU A 76 -3.23 -13.69 -47.54
N LEU A 77 -2.18 -12.87 -47.33
CA LEU A 77 -1.66 -12.66 -46.01
C LEU A 77 -2.65 -11.91 -45.12
N SER A 78 -3.10 -12.52 -44.07
CA SER A 78 -3.89 -11.91 -43.02
C SER A 78 -3.23 -12.07 -41.63
N ALA A 79 -3.49 -11.12 -40.73
CA ALA A 79 -3.19 -11.26 -39.30
C ALA A 79 -4.52 -11.34 -38.56
N LEU A 80 -4.76 -12.45 -37.91
CA LEU A 80 -5.97 -12.66 -37.12
C LEU A 80 -5.68 -13.59 -35.96
N PHE A 81 -6.25 -13.25 -34.78
CA PHE A 81 -6.15 -14.09 -33.60
C PHE A 81 -7.36 -13.94 -32.69
N SER A 82 -7.58 -14.94 -31.85
CA SER A 82 -8.46 -14.91 -30.71
C SER A 82 -7.67 -15.25 -29.46
N PHE A 83 -8.26 -15.03 -28.30
CA PHE A 83 -7.70 -15.47 -27.02
C PHE A 83 -8.80 -15.98 -26.10
N THR A 84 -8.39 -16.87 -25.19
CA THR A 84 -9.20 -17.32 -24.06
C THR A 84 -8.48 -16.98 -22.77
N GLN A 85 -9.24 -16.65 -21.72
CA GLN A 85 -8.69 -16.40 -20.39
C GLN A 85 -8.93 -17.61 -19.48
N GLN A 86 -8.00 -17.83 -18.56
CA GLN A 86 -8.16 -18.82 -17.50
C GLN A 86 -8.60 -18.09 -16.21
N GLY A 87 -9.78 -18.43 -15.70
CA GLY A 87 -10.30 -17.82 -14.47
C GLY A 87 -11.00 -16.48 -14.66
N SER A 88 -10.90 -15.64 -13.63
CA SER A 88 -11.52 -14.30 -13.63
C SER A 88 -10.69 -13.27 -14.37
N ASP A 89 -11.25 -12.09 -14.61
CA ASP A 89 -10.59 -10.92 -15.18
C ASP A 89 -9.69 -10.15 -14.18
N ILE A 90 -9.38 -10.77 -13.03
CA ILE A 90 -8.53 -10.19 -11.98
C ILE A 90 -7.10 -10.72 -12.11
N GLY A 91 -6.12 -9.83 -11.99
CA GLY A 91 -4.71 -10.25 -12.03
C GLY A 91 -4.28 -11.12 -10.83
N PRO A 92 -3.37 -12.08 -11.01
CA PRO A 92 -2.72 -12.42 -12.28
C PRO A 92 -3.66 -13.09 -13.28
N LEU A 93 -3.71 -12.58 -14.51
CA LEU A 93 -4.56 -13.12 -15.58
C LEU A 93 -3.68 -13.75 -16.66
N THR A 94 -3.90 -15.04 -16.92
CA THR A 94 -3.23 -15.77 -18.02
C THR A 94 -4.16 -15.90 -19.22
N LEU A 95 -3.67 -15.50 -20.38
CA LEU A 95 -4.34 -15.64 -21.66
C LEU A 95 -3.64 -16.70 -22.51
N THR A 96 -4.42 -17.53 -23.19
CA THR A 96 -3.96 -18.43 -24.24
C THR A 96 -4.41 -17.86 -25.58
N LEU A 97 -3.45 -17.57 -26.46
CA LEU A 97 -3.72 -16.99 -27.76
C LEU A 97 -3.84 -18.09 -28.82
N SER A 98 -4.79 -17.93 -29.74
CA SER A 98 -4.98 -18.79 -30.89
C SER A 98 -4.79 -17.96 -32.15
N ASN A 99 -3.72 -18.26 -32.87
CA ASN A 99 -3.40 -17.62 -34.15
C ASN A 99 -4.29 -18.19 -35.26
N GLN A 100 -4.96 -17.32 -35.98
CA GLN A 100 -5.86 -17.62 -37.07
C GLN A 100 -5.41 -16.94 -38.38
N SER A 101 -4.15 -16.49 -38.41
CA SER A 101 -3.58 -15.83 -39.58
C SER A 101 -3.41 -16.81 -40.74
N GLU A 102 -3.66 -16.34 -41.98
CA GLU A 102 -3.48 -17.09 -43.19
C GLU A 102 -2.34 -16.51 -44.05
N GLY A 103 -1.70 -17.31 -44.89
CA GLY A 103 -0.61 -16.90 -45.76
C GLY A 103 0.68 -16.46 -45.07
N ALA A 104 0.79 -16.61 -43.75
CA ALA A 104 1.97 -16.25 -42.97
C ALA A 104 2.91 -17.41 -42.78
N THR A 105 4.21 -17.15 -42.77
CA THR A 105 5.27 -18.11 -42.48
C THR A 105 5.96 -17.84 -41.14
N THR A 106 5.84 -16.61 -40.60
CA THR A 106 6.43 -16.19 -39.33
C THR A 106 5.45 -15.34 -38.54
N TYR A 107 5.59 -15.40 -37.22
CA TYR A 107 4.76 -14.70 -36.26
C TYR A 107 5.63 -13.97 -35.25
N GLN A 108 5.23 -12.78 -34.87
CA GLN A 108 5.87 -12.01 -33.81
C GLN A 108 4.80 -11.36 -32.94
N TRP A 109 4.79 -11.77 -31.68
CA TRP A 109 3.87 -11.24 -30.69
C TRP A 109 4.56 -10.22 -29.80
N SER A 110 3.84 -9.20 -29.38
CA SER A 110 4.25 -8.31 -28.33
C SER A 110 3.10 -8.07 -27.33
N PHE A 111 3.45 -8.11 -26.06
CA PHE A 111 2.56 -8.02 -24.91
C PHE A 111 3.10 -7.00 -23.93
N GLU A 112 2.77 -5.72 -24.14
CA GLU A 112 3.23 -4.68 -23.24
C GLU A 112 2.69 -4.91 -21.82
N GLY A 113 3.59 -5.00 -20.83
CA GLY A 113 3.24 -5.32 -19.43
C GLY A 113 2.92 -6.78 -19.15
N GLY A 114 3.00 -7.67 -20.13
CA GLY A 114 2.82 -9.12 -19.95
C GLY A 114 4.13 -9.88 -19.78
N THR A 115 4.02 -11.11 -19.31
CA THR A 115 5.13 -12.05 -19.19
C THR A 115 4.78 -13.35 -19.92
N PRO A 116 5.54 -13.77 -20.96
CA PRO A 116 6.65 -13.03 -21.58
C PRO A 116 6.17 -11.76 -22.29
N ALA A 117 7.05 -10.76 -22.49
CA ALA A 117 6.73 -9.53 -23.22
C ALA A 117 6.68 -9.74 -24.74
N TYR A 118 7.34 -10.79 -25.26
CA TYR A 118 7.40 -11.14 -26.67
C TYR A 118 7.35 -12.65 -26.85
N SER A 119 6.83 -13.11 -28.00
CA SER A 119 6.87 -14.50 -28.40
C SER A 119 6.92 -14.63 -29.94
N SER A 120 7.54 -15.71 -30.45
CA SER A 120 7.49 -16.14 -31.85
C SER A 120 6.71 -17.43 -32.04
N GLU A 121 6.14 -17.98 -30.99
CA GLU A 121 5.30 -19.17 -31.06
C GLU A 121 4.02 -18.92 -31.85
N LYS A 122 3.49 -19.95 -32.49
CA LYS A 122 2.23 -19.81 -33.21
C LYS A 122 1.06 -19.46 -32.28
N ASN A 123 0.99 -20.12 -31.13
CA ASN A 123 -0.09 -19.97 -30.15
C ASN A 123 0.52 -19.79 -28.76
N PRO A 124 0.99 -18.58 -28.41
CA PRO A 124 1.64 -18.33 -27.14
C PRO A 124 0.64 -18.20 -25.99
N THR A 125 1.17 -18.22 -24.77
CA THR A 125 0.48 -17.78 -23.55
C THR A 125 1.15 -16.53 -23.00
N VAL A 126 0.38 -15.66 -22.34
CA VAL A 126 0.90 -14.46 -21.66
C VAL A 126 0.16 -14.28 -20.34
N THR A 127 0.90 -13.85 -19.30
CA THR A 127 0.34 -13.55 -17.98
C THR A 127 0.53 -12.06 -17.66
N PHE A 128 -0.54 -11.40 -17.20
CA PHE A 128 -0.55 -10.03 -16.70
C PHE A 128 -0.72 -10.07 -15.19
N GLU A 129 0.33 -9.68 -14.46
CA GLU A 129 0.37 -9.73 -12.99
C GLU A 129 -0.46 -8.62 -12.33
N LYS A 130 -0.57 -7.46 -12.98
CA LYS A 130 -1.19 -6.25 -12.42
C LYS A 130 -2.45 -5.89 -13.19
N GLY A 131 -3.34 -5.16 -12.52
CA GLY A 131 -4.46 -4.51 -13.18
C GLY A 131 -4.01 -3.44 -14.18
N GLY A 132 -4.74 -3.32 -15.28
CA GLY A 132 -4.48 -2.34 -16.32
C GLY A 132 -5.24 -2.66 -17.61
N ILE A 133 -5.02 -1.84 -18.62
CA ILE A 133 -5.46 -2.08 -20.00
C ILE A 133 -4.20 -2.39 -20.81
N PHE A 134 -4.17 -3.58 -21.40
CA PHE A 134 -3.00 -4.08 -22.10
C PHE A 134 -3.30 -4.32 -23.56
N THR A 135 -2.30 -4.13 -24.43
CA THR A 135 -2.40 -4.38 -25.87
C THR A 135 -1.72 -5.71 -26.20
N LEU A 136 -2.47 -6.58 -26.86
CA LEU A 136 -1.98 -7.80 -27.49
C LEU A 136 -1.75 -7.50 -28.97
N ARG A 137 -0.54 -7.60 -29.45
CA ARG A 137 -0.18 -7.28 -30.83
C ARG A 137 0.43 -8.52 -31.49
N LEU A 138 -0.15 -8.91 -32.62
CA LEU A 138 0.38 -9.92 -33.55
C LEU A 138 0.87 -9.23 -34.82
N GLU A 139 2.10 -9.54 -35.19
CA GLU A 139 2.63 -9.29 -36.50
C GLU A 139 2.83 -10.63 -37.21
N ALA A 140 2.06 -10.84 -38.28
CA ALA A 140 2.16 -11.99 -39.16
C ALA A 140 2.88 -11.58 -40.42
N SER A 141 3.88 -12.34 -40.85
CA SER A 141 4.65 -12.02 -42.05
C SER A 141 4.97 -13.23 -42.88
N ASN A 142 5.21 -12.99 -44.18
CA ASN A 142 5.79 -13.93 -45.11
C ASN A 142 6.97 -13.26 -45.82
N HIS A 143 7.46 -13.83 -46.93
CA HIS A 143 8.64 -13.36 -47.63
C HIS A 143 8.58 -11.88 -48.06
N SER A 144 7.41 -11.35 -48.39
CA SER A 144 7.25 -10.04 -49.01
C SER A 144 6.30 -9.12 -48.28
N GLN A 145 5.48 -9.63 -47.40
CA GLN A 145 4.38 -8.89 -46.79
C GLN A 145 4.37 -9.02 -45.27
N ARG A 146 3.75 -8.03 -44.65
CA ARG A 146 3.56 -7.96 -43.21
C ARG A 146 2.15 -7.44 -42.90
N ARG A 147 1.46 -8.05 -41.97
CA ARG A 147 0.16 -7.64 -41.42
C ARG A 147 0.19 -7.60 -39.93
N VAL A 148 -0.52 -6.65 -39.36
CA VAL A 148 -0.59 -6.43 -37.90
C VAL A 148 -2.04 -6.49 -37.46
N MET A 149 -2.27 -7.13 -36.32
CA MET A 149 -3.53 -7.16 -35.61
C MET A 149 -3.29 -6.83 -34.15
N GLU A 150 -4.12 -5.93 -33.60
CA GLU A 150 -4.08 -5.54 -32.19
C GLU A 150 -5.44 -5.78 -31.54
N LYS A 151 -5.43 -6.20 -30.28
CA LYS A 151 -6.59 -6.28 -29.42
C LYS A 151 -6.22 -5.81 -28.03
N THR A 152 -7.18 -5.21 -27.34
CA THR A 152 -7.00 -4.81 -25.94
C THR A 152 -7.63 -5.82 -25.00
N VAL A 153 -7.02 -6.00 -23.83
CA VAL A 153 -7.57 -6.74 -22.71
C VAL A 153 -7.55 -5.87 -21.48
N VAL A 154 -8.63 -5.91 -20.70
CA VAL A 154 -8.74 -5.23 -19.41
C VAL A 154 -8.51 -6.25 -18.31
N VAL A 155 -7.50 -6.01 -17.49
CA VAL A 155 -7.20 -6.82 -16.29
C VAL A 155 -7.54 -5.97 -15.07
N ARG A 156 -8.36 -6.47 -14.17
CA ARG A 156 -8.69 -5.78 -12.93
C ARG A 156 -7.61 -5.98 -11.90
N ALA A 157 -7.34 -4.95 -11.13
CA ALA A 157 -6.42 -5.05 -10.00
C ALA A 157 -7.03 -5.91 -8.88
N PRO A 158 -6.26 -6.81 -8.24
CA PRO A 158 -6.74 -7.62 -7.14
C PRO A 158 -7.04 -6.76 -5.90
N LEU A 159 -8.03 -7.19 -5.12
CA LEU A 159 -8.28 -6.67 -3.78
C LEU A 159 -7.13 -7.11 -2.86
N VAL A 160 -6.54 -6.18 -2.14
CA VAL A 160 -5.58 -6.45 -1.08
C VAL A 160 -6.15 -5.92 0.22
N VAL A 161 -6.20 -6.75 1.26
CA VAL A 161 -6.64 -6.35 2.60
C VAL A 161 -5.45 -6.28 3.51
N ALA A 162 -5.23 -5.13 4.11
CA ALA A 162 -4.15 -4.90 5.05
C ALA A 162 -4.52 -3.79 6.04
N PHE A 163 -3.98 -3.84 7.25
CA PHE A 163 -4.13 -2.78 8.23
C PHE A 163 -2.96 -2.72 9.22
N GLU A 164 -2.77 -1.54 9.78
CA GLU A 164 -1.91 -1.31 10.94
C GLU A 164 -2.76 -1.14 12.19
N MET A 165 -2.15 -1.46 13.33
CA MET A 165 -2.76 -1.33 14.63
C MET A 165 -1.76 -0.69 15.60
N THR A 166 -2.20 0.36 16.29
CA THR A 166 -1.46 1.02 17.35
C THR A 166 -2.35 1.14 18.58
N ASN A 167 -1.78 1.31 19.75
CA ASN A 167 -2.53 1.59 20.97
C ASN A 167 -2.19 2.97 21.53
N GLU A 168 -3.07 3.52 22.32
CA GLU A 168 -3.00 4.87 22.87
C GLU A 168 -1.70 5.11 23.66
N TYR A 169 -1.24 4.08 24.38
CA TYR A 169 0.03 4.11 25.13
C TYR A 169 0.95 3.02 24.59
N PRO A 170 1.90 3.33 23.66
CA PRO A 170 2.66 2.34 22.91
C PRO A 170 3.34 1.25 23.72
N HIS A 171 3.73 1.58 24.97
CA HIS A 171 4.44 0.65 25.86
C HIS A 171 3.55 0.08 26.98
N ASN A 172 2.24 0.31 26.93
CA ASN A 172 1.32 -0.14 27.96
C ASN A 172 0.11 -0.87 27.38
N THR A 173 0.04 -2.18 27.63
CA THR A 173 -1.05 -3.06 27.20
C THR A 173 -1.99 -3.46 28.32
N GLN A 174 -1.92 -2.82 29.50
CA GLN A 174 -2.82 -3.11 30.62
C GLN A 174 -4.22 -2.57 30.35
N ALA A 175 -5.24 -3.33 30.74
CA ALA A 175 -6.64 -2.93 30.60
C ALA A 175 -6.98 -1.64 31.38
N PRO A 176 -7.92 -0.83 30.90
CA PRO A 176 -8.47 -0.80 29.56
C PRO A 176 -7.47 -0.26 28.52
N VAL A 177 -7.51 -0.75 27.29
CA VAL A 177 -6.63 -0.28 26.19
C VAL A 177 -7.47 0.27 25.05
N ARG A 178 -7.18 1.49 24.58
CA ARG A 178 -7.69 2.00 23.31
C ARG A 178 -6.73 1.62 22.20
N ILE A 179 -7.23 0.97 21.17
CA ILE A 179 -6.51 0.69 19.93
C ILE A 179 -7.02 1.58 18.81
N PHE A 180 -6.13 1.99 17.92
CA PHE A 180 -6.43 2.69 16.68
C PHE A 180 -6.06 1.79 15.51
N LEU A 181 -6.98 1.65 14.57
CA LEU A 181 -6.81 0.83 13.38
C LEU A 181 -6.67 1.75 12.17
N LYS A 182 -5.64 1.51 11.36
CA LYS A 182 -5.40 2.23 10.12
C LYS A 182 -5.50 1.27 8.95
N ASN A 183 -6.51 1.49 8.12
CA ASN A 183 -6.72 0.71 6.91
C ASN A 183 -5.61 0.98 5.88
N GLN A 184 -5.08 -0.08 5.31
CA GLN A 184 -4.09 -0.06 4.23
C GLN A 184 -4.53 -0.91 3.04
N SER A 185 -5.82 -1.27 2.99
CA SER A 185 -6.36 -2.07 1.89
C SER A 185 -6.33 -1.31 0.58
N VAL A 186 -6.11 -2.04 -0.51
CA VAL A 186 -6.04 -1.48 -1.86
C VAL A 186 -7.14 -2.10 -2.71
N ASN A 187 -7.78 -1.29 -3.57
CA ASN A 187 -8.88 -1.66 -4.46
C ASN A 187 -10.15 -2.14 -3.72
N ALA A 188 -10.35 -1.69 -2.50
CA ALA A 188 -11.59 -1.91 -1.74
C ALA A 188 -12.55 -0.73 -1.90
N THR A 189 -13.85 -0.99 -1.84
CA THR A 189 -14.93 0.01 -1.89
C THR A 189 -15.71 0.09 -0.59
N ALA A 190 -15.62 -0.93 0.26
CA ALA A 190 -16.24 -0.95 1.57
C ALA A 190 -15.45 -1.78 2.58
N TYR A 191 -15.63 -1.45 3.86
CA TYR A 191 -14.90 -2.03 4.98
C TYR A 191 -15.84 -2.43 6.12
N ARG A 192 -15.50 -3.51 6.80
CA ARG A 192 -16.12 -3.92 8.06
C ARG A 192 -15.06 -4.43 9.00
N TRP A 193 -14.97 -3.78 10.16
CA TRP A 193 -14.13 -4.20 11.26
C TRP A 193 -14.93 -5.00 12.27
N LYS A 194 -14.27 -6.01 12.83
CA LYS A 194 -14.79 -6.78 13.95
C LYS A 194 -13.67 -7.00 14.97
N VAL A 195 -13.96 -6.67 16.23
CA VAL A 195 -13.08 -6.93 17.37
C VAL A 195 -13.80 -7.85 18.33
N SER A 196 -13.19 -8.98 18.69
CA SER A 196 -13.85 -9.99 19.52
C SER A 196 -12.88 -10.68 20.49
N SER A 197 -13.37 -10.99 21.70
CA SER A 197 -12.68 -11.78 22.72
C SER A 197 -13.73 -12.39 23.67
N GLY A 198 -13.89 -13.71 23.65
CA GLY A 198 -14.96 -14.36 24.40
C GLY A 198 -16.35 -13.82 24.04
N ALA A 199 -17.06 -13.29 25.04
CA ALA A 199 -18.37 -12.65 24.85
C ALA A 199 -18.29 -11.20 24.36
N PHE A 200 -17.12 -10.59 24.38
CA PHE A 200 -16.91 -9.22 23.89
C PHE A 200 -16.90 -9.21 22.36
N GLN A 201 -17.73 -8.32 21.77
CA GLN A 201 -17.74 -8.05 20.35
C GLN A 201 -18.09 -6.60 20.07
N GLN A 202 -17.32 -5.96 19.21
CA GLN A 202 -17.60 -4.64 18.65
C GLN A 202 -17.33 -4.64 17.15
N GLU A 203 -18.03 -3.78 16.41
CA GLU A 203 -17.90 -3.65 14.96
C GLU A 203 -17.90 -2.17 14.56
N SER A 204 -17.29 -1.87 13.40
CA SER A 204 -17.35 -0.56 12.75
C SER A 204 -17.24 -0.71 11.23
N THR A 205 -17.79 0.26 10.51
CA THR A 205 -17.64 0.42 9.06
C THR A 205 -16.82 1.65 8.69
N ASP A 206 -16.30 2.36 9.69
CA ASP A 206 -15.39 3.49 9.47
C ASP A 206 -14.10 3.00 8.81
N GLU A 207 -13.48 3.85 8.01
CA GLU A 207 -12.22 3.48 7.35
C GLU A 207 -11.10 3.24 8.37
N ASN A 208 -11.00 4.08 9.39
CA ASN A 208 -9.96 4.04 10.43
C ASN A 208 -10.58 4.15 11.83
N PRO A 209 -11.21 3.08 12.36
CA PRO A 209 -11.88 3.14 13.65
C PRO A 209 -10.92 3.03 14.84
N SER A 210 -11.45 3.33 16.02
CA SER A 210 -10.80 2.99 17.30
C SER A 210 -11.75 2.18 18.18
N PHE A 211 -11.18 1.29 18.99
CA PHE A 211 -11.92 0.46 19.94
C PHE A 211 -11.29 0.51 21.33
N ILE A 212 -12.14 0.40 22.36
CA ILE A 212 -11.66 0.22 23.74
C ILE A 212 -11.77 -1.26 24.10
N LEU A 213 -10.66 -1.85 24.51
CA LEU A 213 -10.54 -3.22 24.98
C LEU A 213 -10.56 -3.21 26.51
N PRO A 214 -11.70 -3.54 27.15
CA PRO A 214 -11.94 -3.19 28.54
C PRO A 214 -11.27 -4.12 29.54
N THR A 215 -10.99 -5.36 29.19
CA THR A 215 -10.49 -6.41 30.10
C THR A 215 -9.26 -7.12 29.56
N ALA A 216 -8.53 -7.76 30.44
CA ALA A 216 -7.41 -8.63 30.05
C ALA A 216 -7.91 -9.78 29.17
N GLY A 217 -7.13 -10.14 28.17
CA GLY A 217 -7.44 -11.21 27.24
C GLY A 217 -6.78 -10.99 25.87
N THR A 218 -6.90 -11.98 25.00
CA THR A 218 -6.49 -11.85 23.61
C THR A 218 -7.70 -11.49 22.76
N TYR A 219 -7.61 -10.38 22.08
CA TYR A 219 -8.61 -9.86 21.15
C TYR A 219 -8.20 -10.19 19.73
N GLN A 220 -9.12 -10.74 18.95
CA GLN A 220 -8.97 -10.90 17.53
C GLN A 220 -9.58 -9.68 16.83
N ILE A 221 -8.79 -9.03 16.01
CA ILE A 221 -9.19 -7.90 15.17
C ILE A 221 -9.24 -8.41 13.73
N GLU A 222 -10.40 -8.29 13.10
CA GLU A 222 -10.64 -8.69 11.72
C GLU A 222 -11.07 -7.48 10.91
N LEU A 223 -10.37 -7.24 9.80
CA LEU A 223 -10.81 -6.34 8.74
C LEU A 223 -11.33 -7.19 7.59
N THR A 224 -12.58 -7.02 7.24
CA THR A 224 -13.16 -7.51 5.98
C THR A 224 -13.30 -6.33 5.05
N ALA A 225 -12.71 -6.43 3.86
CA ALA A 225 -12.86 -5.45 2.81
C ALA A 225 -13.45 -6.12 1.56
N ASN A 226 -14.24 -5.37 0.80
CA ASN A 226 -14.85 -5.86 -0.43
C ASN A 226 -14.77 -4.83 -1.56
N ASN A 227 -14.90 -5.32 -2.78
CA ASN A 227 -15.23 -4.57 -3.97
C ASN A 227 -16.36 -5.33 -4.72
N ASP A 228 -16.68 -4.94 -5.97
CA ASP A 228 -17.75 -5.54 -6.77
C ASP A 228 -17.53 -7.02 -7.12
N LYS A 229 -16.32 -7.56 -6.92
CA LYS A 229 -15.91 -8.92 -7.33
C LYS A 229 -15.34 -9.80 -6.23
N GLN A 230 -14.76 -9.19 -5.21
CA GLN A 230 -14.02 -9.91 -4.18
C GLN A 230 -14.43 -9.45 -2.79
N THR A 231 -14.39 -10.38 -1.84
CA THR A 231 -14.46 -10.11 -0.40
C THR A 231 -13.33 -10.88 0.26
N LEU A 232 -12.44 -10.18 0.94
CA LEU A 232 -11.28 -10.76 1.62
C LEU A 232 -11.22 -10.23 3.06
N SER A 233 -10.54 -10.97 3.93
CA SER A 233 -10.34 -10.57 5.32
C SER A 233 -8.89 -10.78 5.75
N GLU A 234 -8.41 -9.88 6.63
CA GLU A 234 -7.17 -10.03 7.37
C GLU A 234 -7.46 -10.03 8.87
N ARG A 235 -6.71 -10.83 9.64
CA ARG A 235 -6.86 -10.96 11.09
C ARG A 235 -5.54 -10.75 11.80
N LYS A 236 -5.58 -9.96 12.90
CA LYS A 236 -4.47 -9.79 13.83
C LYS A 236 -4.97 -9.98 15.27
N ASN A 237 -4.08 -10.40 16.14
CA ASN A 237 -4.38 -10.53 17.56
C ASN A 237 -3.69 -9.42 18.35
N PHE A 238 -4.38 -8.92 19.37
CA PHE A 238 -3.84 -7.99 20.36
C PHE A 238 -4.08 -8.54 21.77
N THR A 239 -3.02 -8.64 22.57
CA THR A 239 -3.12 -9.14 23.93
C THR A 239 -3.13 -7.99 24.92
N VAL A 240 -4.20 -7.93 25.71
CA VAL A 240 -4.39 -6.99 26.81
C VAL A 240 -4.05 -7.71 28.12
N THR A 241 -3.17 -7.11 28.90
CA THR A 241 -2.80 -7.61 30.24
C THR A 241 -3.75 -7.04 31.31
N ALA A 242 -3.76 -7.65 32.48
CA ALA A 242 -4.55 -7.14 33.59
C ALA A 242 -4.10 -5.74 34.00
N GLY A 243 -5.04 -4.84 34.24
CA GLY A 243 -4.80 -3.46 34.65
C GLY A 243 -6.07 -2.86 35.24
N ASP A 244 -5.93 -1.73 35.91
CA ASP A 244 -6.99 -1.07 36.64
C ASP A 244 -7.10 0.43 36.30
N ASN A 245 -7.08 0.75 35.02
CA ASN A 245 -7.15 2.12 34.50
C ASN A 245 -6.08 3.08 35.05
N LEU A 246 -4.90 2.54 35.41
CA LEU A 246 -3.81 3.33 35.94
C LEU A 246 -2.55 3.16 35.08
N ILE A 247 -1.87 4.26 34.80
CA ILE A 247 -0.54 4.26 34.20
C ILE A 247 0.44 4.94 35.16
N THR A 248 1.64 4.39 35.25
CA THR A 248 2.69 4.89 36.14
C THR A 248 3.94 5.22 35.34
N PHE A 249 4.50 6.39 35.61
CA PHE A 249 5.79 6.83 35.11
C PHE A 249 6.71 7.07 36.29
N THR A 250 7.89 6.46 36.30
CA THR A 250 8.84 6.54 37.41
C THR A 250 10.10 7.29 36.96
N ASP A 251 10.70 7.99 37.94
CA ASP A 251 11.98 8.71 37.75
C ASP A 251 12.00 9.71 36.61
N ILE A 252 10.84 10.34 36.34
CA ILE A 252 10.69 11.37 35.34
C ILE A 252 11.44 12.63 35.77
N LYS A 253 12.34 13.11 34.90
CA LYS A 253 13.10 14.34 35.11
C LYS A 253 12.37 15.53 34.47
N LEU A 254 12.19 16.61 35.24
CA LEU A 254 11.56 17.86 34.80
C LEU A 254 12.54 19.02 35.04
N GLY A 255 13.06 19.58 33.97
CA GLY A 255 14.02 20.68 34.02
C GLY A 255 13.43 21.98 34.53
N ILE A 256 14.20 22.79 35.27
CA ILE A 256 13.83 24.17 35.57
C ILE A 256 13.82 25.01 34.27
N ASN A 257 13.27 26.24 34.32
CA ASN A 257 13.12 27.12 33.15
C ASN A 257 14.42 27.41 32.37
N THR A 258 15.58 27.32 33.01
CA THR A 258 16.90 27.50 32.36
C THR A 258 17.50 26.23 31.81
N ASN A 259 16.95 25.05 32.15
CA ASN A 259 17.51 23.78 31.72
C ASN A 259 17.22 23.54 30.22
N LYS A 260 18.30 23.31 29.45
CA LYS A 260 18.22 23.08 28.00
C LYS A 260 18.37 21.60 27.61
N THR A 261 18.78 20.77 28.55
CA THR A 261 19.05 19.33 28.30
C THR A 261 17.89 18.45 28.73
N VAL A 262 17.18 18.83 29.79
CA VAL A 262 15.99 18.17 30.29
C VAL A 262 14.77 19.04 29.98
N GLY A 263 13.76 18.47 29.36
CA GLY A 263 12.50 19.15 29.07
C GLY A 263 11.67 19.44 30.31
N CYS A 264 10.57 20.17 30.13
CA CYS A 264 9.63 20.47 31.20
C CYS A 264 8.15 20.25 30.79
N TYR A 265 7.91 19.80 29.56
CA TYR A 265 6.58 19.56 28.98
C TYR A 265 6.30 18.06 28.98
N PHE A 266 5.49 17.59 29.92
CA PHE A 266 5.19 16.15 30.04
C PHE A 266 3.98 15.76 29.22
N SER A 267 4.12 14.64 28.52
CA SER A 267 3.04 13.97 27.82
C SER A 267 2.95 12.50 28.24
N SER A 268 1.83 12.14 28.84
CA SER A 268 1.54 10.74 29.16
C SER A 268 1.28 9.88 27.93
N PHE A 269 0.79 10.50 26.86
CA PHE A 269 0.55 9.83 25.59
C PHE A 269 1.87 9.42 24.92
N LEU A 270 2.84 10.33 24.88
CA LEU A 270 4.16 10.06 24.31
C LEU A 270 5.05 9.25 25.29
N GLY A 271 4.74 9.30 26.58
CA GLY A 271 5.53 8.66 27.64
C GLY A 271 6.84 9.40 27.94
N GLU A 272 6.95 10.68 27.59
CA GLU A 272 8.20 11.45 27.66
C GLU A 272 8.00 12.91 28.07
N VAL A 273 9.12 13.57 28.32
CA VAL A 273 9.21 14.98 28.61
C VAL A 273 9.86 15.69 27.44
N LEU A 274 9.12 16.59 26.79
CA LEU A 274 9.59 17.35 25.66
C LEU A 274 10.35 18.62 26.12
N LYS A 275 11.34 19.04 25.34
CA LYS A 275 12.00 20.34 25.44
C LYS A 275 11.20 21.40 24.68
N PRO A 276 11.39 22.69 24.96
CA PRO A 276 10.68 23.76 24.26
C PRO A 276 10.77 23.68 22.74
N ASN A 277 11.94 23.35 22.20
CA ASN A 277 12.18 23.24 20.75
C ASN A 277 11.65 21.95 20.10
N GLU A 278 11.15 21.01 20.89
CA GLU A 278 10.53 19.75 20.43
C GLU A 278 9.00 19.85 20.37
N VAL A 279 8.43 20.95 20.91
CA VAL A 279 6.98 21.18 20.88
C VAL A 279 6.55 21.69 19.51
N THR A 280 5.58 21.02 18.91
CA THR A 280 5.04 21.30 17.58
C THR A 280 3.52 21.44 17.59
N ALA A 281 2.92 21.86 16.48
CA ALA A 281 1.46 21.90 16.34
C ALA A 281 0.82 20.50 16.42
N GLU A 282 1.56 19.45 16.10
CA GLU A 282 1.07 18.07 16.14
C GLU A 282 1.06 17.49 17.56
N ASN A 283 2.11 17.75 18.35
CA ASN A 283 2.25 17.18 19.69
C ASN A 283 1.79 18.10 20.83
N GLY A 284 1.62 19.40 20.58
CA GLY A 284 1.23 20.35 21.62
C GLY A 284 -0.09 19.99 22.34
N ARG A 285 -1.07 19.43 21.60
CA ARG A 285 -2.33 18.92 22.16
C ARG A 285 -2.18 17.70 23.08
N LEU A 286 -1.02 17.03 23.00
CA LEU A 286 -0.73 15.81 23.76
C LEU A 286 0.00 16.11 25.08
N ILE A 287 0.38 17.35 25.33
CA ILE A 287 1.03 17.77 26.57
C ILE A 287 0.00 17.83 27.70
N ASP A 288 0.23 17.08 28.76
CA ASP A 288 -0.65 17.04 29.92
C ASP A 288 -0.36 18.20 30.90
N PHE A 289 0.91 18.56 31.07
CA PHE A 289 1.31 19.66 31.94
C PHE A 289 2.71 20.21 31.61
N VAL A 290 2.99 21.37 32.17
CA VAL A 290 4.29 22.04 32.12
C VAL A 290 4.80 22.24 33.54
N TYR A 291 6.08 21.94 33.79
CA TYR A 291 6.74 22.30 35.03
C TYR A 291 7.52 23.59 34.88
N PHE A 292 7.32 24.54 35.82
CA PHE A 292 8.09 25.75 35.92
C PHE A 292 8.80 25.83 37.27
N GLY A 293 10.13 25.77 37.25
CA GLY A 293 11.03 26.06 38.37
C GLY A 293 11.86 27.30 38.08
N GLN A 294 11.79 28.32 38.93
CA GLN A 294 12.40 29.61 38.67
C GLN A 294 13.92 29.63 38.86
N SER A 295 14.45 28.81 39.79
CA SER A 295 15.85 28.91 40.16
C SER A 295 16.43 27.57 40.63
N THR A 296 17.76 27.49 40.70
CA THR A 296 18.52 26.35 41.22
C THR A 296 18.31 26.09 42.70
N SER A 297 17.74 27.05 43.45
CA SER A 297 17.38 26.87 44.84
C SER A 297 16.01 26.23 45.03
N PHE A 298 15.23 26.07 43.95
CA PHE A 298 13.85 25.59 43.95
C PHE A 298 12.94 26.35 44.97
N ALA A 299 13.19 27.64 45.12
CA ALA A 299 12.36 28.50 46.01
C ALA A 299 10.96 28.74 45.41
N TYR A 300 10.80 28.59 44.11
CA TYR A 300 9.54 28.77 43.40
C TYR A 300 9.37 27.66 42.35
N ASN A 301 8.39 26.80 42.55
CA ASN A 301 8.03 25.71 41.68
C ASN A 301 6.52 25.70 41.49
N VAL A 302 6.07 25.40 40.26
CA VAL A 302 4.64 25.28 39.97
C VAL A 302 4.43 24.36 38.76
N PHE A 303 3.37 23.56 38.81
CA PHE A 303 2.85 22.85 37.64
C PHE A 303 1.77 23.70 36.99
N LEU A 304 1.87 23.88 35.69
CA LEU A 304 1.04 24.76 34.88
C LEU A 304 0.21 23.99 33.86
N SER A 305 -0.95 24.51 33.56
CA SER A 305 -1.73 24.09 32.41
C SER A 305 -1.00 24.42 31.10
N PRO A 306 -1.01 23.55 30.08
CA PRO A 306 -0.35 23.84 28.81
C PRO A 306 -0.81 25.15 28.14
N ASP A 307 -2.11 25.47 28.22
CA ASP A 307 -2.67 26.72 27.67
C ASP A 307 -2.23 27.99 28.43
N GLU A 308 -1.64 27.80 29.59
CA GLU A 308 -1.14 28.90 30.46
C GLU A 308 0.39 28.98 30.50
N ALA A 309 1.13 28.14 29.76
CA ALA A 309 2.59 28.11 29.78
C ALA A 309 3.24 29.48 29.49
N GLN A 310 2.65 30.27 28.59
CA GLN A 310 3.09 31.61 28.25
C GLN A 310 3.01 32.61 29.43
N THR A 311 2.23 32.33 30.46
CA THR A 311 2.17 33.21 31.66
C THR A 311 3.41 33.09 32.54
N ALA A 312 4.24 32.06 32.33
CA ALA A 312 5.58 31.97 32.86
C ALA A 312 6.59 32.55 31.86
N VAL A 313 7.62 31.83 31.48
CA VAL A 313 8.66 32.29 30.54
C VAL A 313 8.70 31.48 29.25
N PHE A 314 7.67 30.72 29.02
CA PHE A 314 7.61 29.77 27.88
C PHE A 314 6.86 30.37 26.69
N ASP A 315 7.22 29.93 25.50
CA ASP A 315 6.45 30.23 24.30
C ASP A 315 5.05 29.59 24.37
N PRO A 316 4.05 30.16 23.69
CA PRO A 316 2.74 29.54 23.57
C PRO A 316 2.83 28.12 22.96
N ILE A 317 2.18 27.14 23.59
CA ILE A 317 2.10 25.78 23.08
C ILE A 317 1.00 25.72 22.02
N PRO A 318 1.32 25.34 20.76
CA PRO A 318 0.30 25.19 19.72
C PRO A 318 -0.72 24.12 20.09
N ASN A 319 -2.00 24.41 19.90
CA ASN A 319 -3.12 23.48 20.19
C ASN A 319 -3.15 22.98 21.66
N ALA A 320 -2.62 23.79 22.59
CA ALA A 320 -2.58 23.47 24.01
C ALA A 320 -3.96 23.13 24.58
N THR A 321 -4.01 22.17 25.48
CA THR A 321 -5.21 21.81 26.22
C THR A 321 -5.17 22.36 27.64
N LYS A 322 -6.33 22.46 28.28
CA LYS A 322 -6.42 22.97 29.64
C LYS A 322 -6.31 21.87 30.67
N SER A 323 -5.43 22.03 31.64
CA SER A 323 -5.31 21.14 32.80
C SER A 323 -5.48 21.93 34.11
N TYR A 324 -5.91 21.26 35.17
CA TYR A 324 -6.17 21.84 36.49
C TYR A 324 -5.22 21.22 37.50
N PHE A 325 -4.72 22.02 38.47
CA PHE A 325 -3.72 21.57 39.46
C PHE A 325 -4.10 21.93 40.87
N ILE A 326 -3.80 21.08 41.83
CA ILE A 326 -3.67 21.43 43.23
C ILE A 326 -2.18 21.34 43.56
N ASN A 327 -1.45 22.45 43.32
CA ASN A 327 -0.01 22.54 43.61
C ASN A 327 0.31 22.52 45.10
N LYS A 328 -0.57 23.16 45.90
CA LYS A 328 -0.49 23.20 47.35
C LYS A 328 -1.78 22.63 47.94
N GLN A 329 -1.75 21.42 48.45
CA GLN A 329 -2.89 20.79 49.11
C GLN A 329 -3.18 21.45 50.46
N GLU A 330 -2.15 21.86 51.19
CA GLU A 330 -2.21 22.53 52.47
C GLU A 330 -3.02 23.83 52.50
N ASN A 331 -3.20 24.48 51.36
CA ASN A 331 -3.98 25.71 51.23
C ASN A 331 -5.50 25.49 51.18
N LYS A 332 -5.96 24.23 51.10
CA LYS A 332 -7.38 23.90 50.80
C LYS A 332 -8.12 23.21 51.95
N GLY A 333 -7.47 22.95 53.08
CA GLY A 333 -8.14 22.48 54.29
C GLY A 333 -8.79 21.08 54.24
N GLN A 334 -8.97 20.47 53.07
CA GLN A 334 -9.75 19.24 52.93
C GLN A 334 -9.30 18.26 51.84
N VAL A 335 -8.31 18.55 51.03
CA VAL A 335 -7.90 17.57 50.01
C VAL A 335 -6.58 17.00 50.41
N PHE A 336 -6.64 15.76 50.85
CA PHE A 336 -5.43 15.08 51.30
C PHE A 336 -5.27 13.81 50.52
N PHE A 337 -4.38 13.87 49.55
CA PHE A 337 -3.80 12.73 48.92
C PHE A 337 -2.33 12.68 49.37
N SER A 338 -2.04 11.85 50.34
CA SER A 338 -0.73 11.78 50.97
C SER A 338 0.29 11.00 50.13
N VAL A 339 1.52 11.01 50.58
CA VAL A 339 2.57 10.14 50.00
C VAL A 339 2.19 8.66 50.18
N ALA A 340 1.62 8.28 51.30
CA ALA A 340 1.17 6.93 51.56
C ALA A 340 0.04 6.51 50.59
N ASP A 341 -0.91 7.43 50.32
CA ASP A 341 -1.97 7.20 49.33
C ASP A 341 -1.39 7.03 47.93
N PHE A 342 -0.40 7.85 47.56
CA PHE A 342 0.29 7.72 46.27
C PHE A 342 1.00 6.35 46.15
N ASP A 343 1.71 5.93 47.19
CA ASP A 343 2.47 4.67 47.19
C ASP A 343 1.53 3.46 47.11
N ALA A 344 0.40 3.52 47.83
CA ALA A 344 -0.65 2.49 47.82
C ALA A 344 -1.54 2.51 46.54
N LEU A 345 -1.47 3.58 45.74
CA LEU A 345 -2.33 3.74 44.55
C LEU A 345 -2.04 2.66 43.51
N SER A 346 -2.99 1.76 43.32
CA SER A 346 -2.96 0.65 42.35
C SER A 346 -4.09 0.66 41.36
N SER A 347 -5.10 1.54 41.53
CA SER A 347 -6.28 1.65 40.65
C SER A 347 -6.59 3.10 40.30
N GLY A 348 -6.89 3.34 39.04
CA GLY A 348 -7.38 4.64 38.56
C GLY A 348 -8.73 5.03 39.15
N ALA A 349 -9.52 4.06 39.64
CA ALA A 349 -10.80 4.32 40.28
C ALA A 349 -10.64 5.17 41.58
N THR A 350 -9.54 4.99 42.32
CA THR A 350 -9.23 5.80 43.48
C THR A 350 -9.09 7.27 43.19
N LEU A 351 -8.51 7.61 42.02
CA LEU A 351 -8.37 9.01 41.57
C LEU A 351 -9.70 9.62 41.16
N SER A 352 -10.68 8.83 40.72
CA SER A 352 -11.97 9.33 40.23
C SER A 352 -12.72 10.13 41.29
N SER A 353 -12.60 9.80 42.55
CA SER A 353 -13.26 10.49 43.66
C SER A 353 -12.69 11.87 43.98
N LEU A 354 -11.50 12.21 43.47
CA LEU A 354 -10.84 13.49 43.78
C LEU A 354 -11.49 14.66 43.05
N SER A 355 -11.80 15.72 43.80
CA SER A 355 -12.38 16.97 43.23
C SER A 355 -11.27 17.98 42.90
N ILE A 356 -10.48 17.70 41.84
CA ILE A 356 -9.30 18.50 41.50
C ILE A 356 -9.67 19.81 40.83
N LYS A 357 -10.50 19.77 39.80
CA LYS A 357 -10.90 20.96 39.02
C LYS A 357 -11.52 22.04 39.89
N SER A 358 -12.44 21.70 40.78
CA SER A 358 -13.13 22.65 41.67
C SER A 358 -12.24 23.23 42.78
N ASN A 359 -11.14 22.53 43.11
CA ASN A 359 -10.18 22.92 44.14
C ASN A 359 -8.84 23.38 43.56
N SER A 360 -8.75 23.62 42.26
CA SER A 360 -7.50 23.97 41.61
C SER A 360 -6.91 25.28 42.18
N ASN A 361 -5.58 25.28 42.29
CA ASN A 361 -4.82 26.45 42.69
C ASN A 361 -3.47 26.53 41.97
N LYS A 362 -3.04 27.73 41.67
CA LYS A 362 -1.75 28.04 41.03
C LYS A 362 -0.68 28.46 42.05
N ALA A 363 -0.89 28.18 43.32
CA ALA A 363 0.05 28.59 44.36
C ALA A 363 1.40 27.90 44.18
N PRO A 364 2.50 28.63 44.06
CA PRO A 364 3.81 28.05 43.96
C PRO A 364 4.22 27.38 45.28
N PHE A 365 5.10 26.42 45.20
CA PHE A 365 5.71 25.74 46.36
C PHE A 365 7.24 25.83 46.31
N ASN A 366 7.87 25.61 47.45
CA ASN A 366 9.32 25.54 47.59
C ASN A 366 9.80 24.12 47.93
N LYS A 367 11.11 23.91 47.97
CA LYS A 367 11.72 22.61 48.24
C LYS A 367 11.65 22.18 49.71
N GLU A 368 11.11 23.00 50.64
CA GLU A 368 11.12 22.69 52.10
C GLU A 368 10.23 21.49 52.45
N MET A 369 9.26 21.17 51.57
CA MET A 369 8.46 19.95 51.73
C MET A 369 8.98 18.85 50.80
N ALA A 370 9.80 17.94 51.35
CA ALA A 370 10.17 16.70 50.67
C ALA A 370 8.93 15.83 50.44
N ASN A 371 8.94 15.03 49.39
CA ASN A 371 7.85 14.10 49.03
C ASN A 371 6.48 14.78 48.85
N ARG A 372 6.43 15.99 48.30
CA ARG A 372 5.17 16.68 47.97
C ARG A 372 4.38 15.88 46.93
N ILE A 373 3.07 15.82 47.15
CA ILE A 373 2.11 15.35 46.13
C ILE A 373 1.41 16.55 45.51
N VAL A 374 1.46 16.65 44.17
CA VAL A 374 0.66 17.56 43.36
C VAL A 374 -0.40 16.76 42.63
N LEU A 375 -1.65 17.22 42.66
CA LEU A 375 -2.75 16.59 41.95
C LEU A 375 -3.07 17.35 40.67
N PHE A 376 -3.47 16.65 39.63
CA PHE A 376 -3.87 17.26 38.39
C PHE A 376 -5.05 16.54 37.72
N GLU A 377 -5.80 17.30 36.90
CA GLU A 377 -6.89 16.82 36.07
C GLU A 377 -6.73 17.41 34.68
N THR A 378 -6.62 16.55 33.66
CA THR A 378 -6.44 16.98 32.26
C THR A 378 -7.74 17.45 31.63
N ALA A 379 -7.68 18.08 30.44
CA ALA A 379 -8.84 18.60 29.72
C ALA A 379 -9.94 17.56 29.46
N ASN A 380 -9.56 16.30 29.23
CA ASN A 380 -10.47 15.19 29.01
C ASN A 380 -10.87 14.46 30.31
N GLY A 381 -10.63 15.08 31.48
CA GLY A 381 -11.09 14.59 32.78
C GLY A 381 -10.24 13.48 33.44
N ARG A 382 -9.12 13.06 32.82
CA ARG A 382 -8.20 12.11 33.45
C ARG A 382 -7.52 12.74 34.64
N LYS A 383 -7.55 12.07 35.78
CA LYS A 383 -6.94 12.55 37.04
C LYS A 383 -5.62 11.85 37.30
N GLY A 384 -4.69 12.58 37.91
CA GLY A 384 -3.37 12.07 38.24
C GLY A 384 -2.78 12.72 39.50
N ALA A 385 -1.74 12.08 39.99
CA ALA A 385 -0.91 12.54 41.10
C ALA A 385 0.56 12.50 40.69
N ILE A 386 1.30 13.53 41.08
CA ILE A 386 2.75 13.69 40.89
C ILE A 386 3.39 13.66 42.26
N LYS A 387 4.29 12.71 42.51
CA LYS A 387 5.11 12.62 43.73
C LYS A 387 6.49 13.19 43.44
N ILE A 388 6.86 14.27 44.07
CA ILE A 388 8.21 14.84 43.96
C ILE A 388 9.15 14.02 44.81
N LYS A 389 10.13 13.38 44.19
CA LYS A 389 11.12 12.52 44.86
C LYS A 389 12.38 13.28 45.25
N GLU A 390 12.88 14.12 44.34
CA GLU A 390 14.17 14.76 44.51
C GLU A 390 14.23 16.13 43.80
N TYR A 391 14.98 17.05 44.39
CA TYR A 391 15.38 18.32 43.83
C TYR A 391 16.88 18.28 43.51
N VAL A 392 17.25 18.12 42.24
CA VAL A 392 18.66 18.02 41.83
C VAL A 392 19.19 19.37 41.43
N SER A 393 20.04 19.95 42.26
CA SER A 393 20.71 21.24 41.98
C SER A 393 21.96 21.01 41.13
N ASN A 394 21.96 21.50 39.88
CA ASN A 394 23.06 21.39 38.93
C ASN A 394 23.18 22.67 38.09
N GLY A 395 23.31 23.83 38.72
CA GLY A 395 23.36 25.11 38.02
C GLY A 395 22.15 25.28 37.09
N ALA A 396 22.37 25.80 35.90
CA ALA A 396 21.32 25.99 34.91
C ALA A 396 20.60 24.68 34.50
N GLU A 397 21.25 23.53 34.69
CA GLU A 397 20.73 22.20 34.35
C GLU A 397 20.05 21.51 35.54
N SER A 398 19.58 22.26 36.54
CA SER A 398 18.81 21.73 37.68
C SER A 398 17.47 21.17 37.23
N TYR A 399 16.99 20.12 37.95
CA TYR A 399 15.72 19.45 37.62
C TYR A 399 15.06 18.79 38.84
N LEU A 400 13.77 18.50 38.73
CA LEU A 400 13.05 17.60 39.62
C LEU A 400 13.14 16.17 39.14
N VAL A 401 13.10 15.22 40.06
CA VAL A 401 12.77 13.81 39.82
C VAL A 401 11.40 13.54 40.41
N VAL A 402 10.49 13.03 39.61
CA VAL A 402 9.11 12.76 40.04
C VAL A 402 8.65 11.37 39.60
N ASP A 403 7.73 10.79 40.37
CA ASP A 403 6.89 9.69 39.91
C ASP A 403 5.49 10.24 39.62
N ILE A 404 4.85 9.73 38.57
CA ILE A 404 3.52 10.15 38.14
C ILE A 404 2.63 8.93 38.04
N LYS A 405 1.45 8.98 38.67
CA LYS A 405 0.40 7.97 38.51
C LYS A 405 -0.87 8.68 38.04
N MET A 406 -1.47 8.20 36.96
CA MET A 406 -2.67 8.82 36.44
C MET A 406 -3.59 7.81 35.76
N GLN A 407 -4.85 8.21 35.61
CA GLN A 407 -5.84 7.45 34.84
C GLN A 407 -5.44 7.43 33.34
N LYS A 408 -5.63 6.29 32.71
CA LYS A 408 -5.47 6.15 31.26
C LYS A 408 -6.67 6.72 30.50
N ASN A 409 -7.86 6.40 30.98
CA ASN A 409 -9.14 6.85 30.39
C ASN A 409 -9.99 7.50 31.47
N HIS A 410 -10.86 8.41 31.05
CA HIS A 410 -11.82 9.09 31.92
C HIS A 410 -12.99 8.17 32.28
#